data_b9a5f9d7f5bacf12d8772b12778eb5f9
#
_entry.id   b9a5f9d7f5bacf12d8772b12778eb5f9
#
_cell.length_a   1.000
_cell.length_b   1.000
_cell.length_c   1.000
_cell.angle_alpha   90.00
_cell.angle_beta   90.00
_cell.angle_gamma   90.00
#
_symmetry.space_group_name_H-M   'P 1'
#
loop_
_entity.id
_entity.type
_entity.pdbx_description
1 polymer ?
#
loop_
_entity_poly.entity_id
_entity_poly.type
_entity_poly.pdbx_seq_one_letter_code
_entity_poly.pdbx_strand_id
1 'polypeptide(L)'
;LTTPTRQQAPKKRGVNPWKWAFITLAAILIIGFGYLGTQMLRAGSEQVKPATSTPTSAASFNVTLNKKQLNAMAAYYLDQYQTESKQKVTYQFEVNDDAVLTGQTKLLGLPVNFGLSLTPKVLANGNVQLKAKKLAVGELSIPVKAVMSYIKAQYNLPKWVDLNVKQKTITMDLHRFRTNGVQYRAQQIDMSGDGHFEFKVLVPKTKS
;
A
#
# COMPACT_ATOMS: atom_id res chain seq x y z
N LEU A 1 22.32 -78.60 33.31
CA LEU A 1 21.37 -78.15 32.30
C LEU A 1 21.23 -76.63 32.42
N THR A 2 22.04 -75.89 31.65
CA THR A 2 22.02 -74.42 31.56
C THR A 2 21.25 -73.99 30.33
N THR A 3 20.14 -73.31 30.52
CA THR A 3 19.31 -72.69 29.48
C THR A 3 19.97 -71.41 28.96
N PRO A 4 20.14 -71.22 27.65
CA PRO A 4 20.67 -69.95 27.13
C PRO A 4 19.64 -68.87 27.12
N THR A 5 19.95 -67.73 27.71
CA THR A 5 19.19 -66.51 27.71
C THR A 5 19.21 -65.89 26.29
N ARG A 6 18.06 -65.82 25.67
CA ARG A 6 17.86 -65.19 24.35
C ARG A 6 17.96 -63.68 24.45
N GLN A 7 19.07 -63.08 24.00
CA GLN A 7 19.23 -61.63 23.89
C GLN A 7 18.25 -61.09 22.85
N GLN A 8 17.36 -60.21 23.28
CA GLN A 8 16.46 -59.45 22.39
C GLN A 8 17.27 -58.36 21.66
N ALA A 9 17.25 -58.40 20.33
CA ALA A 9 17.85 -57.41 19.47
C ALA A 9 17.13 -56.03 19.65
N PRO A 10 17.86 -54.90 19.63
CA PRO A 10 17.26 -53.59 19.82
C PRO A 10 16.30 -53.25 18.66
N LYS A 11 15.06 -52.93 19.01
CA LYS A 11 13.99 -52.51 18.08
C LYS A 11 14.43 -51.21 17.41
N LYS A 12 14.78 -51.24 16.11
CA LYS A 12 15.03 -50.07 15.29
C LYS A 12 13.78 -49.15 15.33
N ARG A 13 13.88 -47.96 15.94
CA ARG A 13 12.84 -46.94 15.92
C ARG A 13 12.65 -46.51 14.48
N GLY A 14 11.57 -46.92 13.85
CA GLY A 14 11.19 -46.50 12.52
C GLY A 14 11.05 -44.98 12.49
N VAL A 15 11.83 -44.34 11.65
CA VAL A 15 11.73 -42.91 11.38
C VAL A 15 10.36 -42.68 10.73
N ASN A 16 9.45 -41.98 11.41
CA ASN A 16 8.12 -41.70 10.91
C ASN A 16 8.24 -40.64 9.80
N PRO A 17 8.03 -41.03 8.51
CA PRO A 17 8.24 -40.12 7.36
C PRO A 17 7.34 -38.87 7.42
N TRP A 18 6.17 -38.98 8.06
CA TRP A 18 5.25 -37.88 8.27
C TRP A 18 5.82 -36.79 9.19
N LYS A 19 6.57 -37.16 10.24
CA LYS A 19 7.24 -36.19 11.12
C LYS A 19 8.33 -35.42 10.37
N TRP A 20 9.08 -36.08 9.51
CA TRP A 20 10.10 -35.43 8.69
C TRP A 20 9.48 -34.49 7.64
N ALA A 21 8.39 -34.90 7.00
CA ALA A 21 7.64 -34.04 6.07
C ALA A 21 7.10 -32.78 6.77
N PHE A 22 6.57 -32.92 8.00
CA PHE A 22 6.09 -31.78 8.78
C PHE A 22 7.25 -30.86 9.22
N ILE A 23 8.37 -31.39 9.68
CA ILE A 23 9.55 -30.60 10.06
C ILE A 23 10.12 -29.85 8.85
N THR A 24 10.19 -30.49 7.70
CA THR A 24 10.66 -29.86 6.46
C THR A 24 9.72 -28.73 6.02
N LEU A 25 8.42 -28.95 6.06
CA LEU A 25 7.41 -27.92 5.76
C LEU A 25 7.49 -26.76 6.74
N ALA A 26 7.61 -27.04 8.04
CA ALA A 26 7.77 -26.01 9.08
C ALA A 26 9.07 -25.22 8.90
N ALA A 27 10.17 -25.86 8.54
CA ALA A 27 11.45 -25.19 8.25
C ALA A 27 11.35 -24.28 7.03
N ILE A 28 10.69 -24.71 5.95
CA ILE A 28 10.45 -23.89 4.75
C ILE A 28 9.59 -22.68 5.11
N LEU A 29 8.55 -22.85 5.92
CA LEU A 29 7.71 -21.74 6.38
C LEU A 29 8.50 -20.76 7.27
N ILE A 30 9.31 -21.25 8.21
CA ILE A 30 10.14 -20.42 9.09
C ILE A 30 11.19 -19.66 8.28
N ILE A 31 11.86 -20.31 7.32
CA ILE A 31 12.83 -19.66 6.43
C ILE A 31 12.14 -18.65 5.53
N GLY A 32 10.98 -18.98 4.97
CA GLY A 32 10.17 -18.06 4.16
C GLY A 32 9.70 -16.84 4.96
N PHE A 33 9.16 -17.04 6.17
CA PHE A 33 8.79 -15.94 7.06
C PHE A 33 9.99 -15.16 7.59
N GLY A 34 11.12 -15.83 7.87
CA GLY A 34 12.37 -15.18 8.27
C GLY A 34 12.94 -14.31 7.15
N TYR A 35 12.96 -14.81 5.91
CA TYR A 35 13.40 -14.05 4.74
C TYR A 35 12.49 -12.84 4.47
N LEU A 36 11.17 -13.02 4.54
CA LEU A 36 10.19 -11.91 4.46
C LEU A 36 10.38 -10.91 5.60
N GLY A 37 10.65 -11.40 6.83
CA GLY A 37 10.92 -10.55 7.99
C GLY A 37 12.18 -9.68 7.83
N THR A 38 13.26 -10.22 7.26
CA THR A 38 14.49 -9.44 6.99
C THR A 38 14.29 -8.41 5.89
N GLN A 39 13.49 -8.71 4.87
CA GLN A 39 13.08 -7.75 3.84
C GLN A 39 12.22 -6.62 4.42
N MET A 40 11.31 -6.95 5.37
CA MET A 40 10.50 -5.95 6.08
C MET A 40 11.33 -5.00 6.95
N LEU A 41 12.43 -5.50 7.56
CA LEU A 41 13.33 -4.68 8.37
C LEU A 41 14.25 -3.79 7.52
N ARG A 42 14.61 -4.22 6.31
CA ARG A 42 15.45 -3.44 5.38
C ARG A 42 14.67 -2.37 4.60
N ALA A 43 13.34 -2.47 4.48
CA ALA A 43 12.48 -1.48 3.84
C ALA A 43 12.28 -0.19 4.68
N GLY A 44 13.13 0.05 5.70
CA GLY A 44 13.08 1.21 6.56
C GLY A 44 14.08 2.28 6.17
N SER A 45 13.55 3.47 5.87
CA SER A 45 14.22 4.78 5.87
C SER A 45 15.02 5.18 4.62
N GLU A 46 14.34 5.50 3.55
CA GLU A 46 14.63 6.75 2.85
C GLU A 46 13.45 7.70 3.09
N GLN A 47 13.64 8.65 4.00
CA GLN A 47 12.80 9.83 4.06
C GLN A 47 13.07 10.60 2.78
N VAL A 48 12.12 10.60 1.85
CA VAL A 48 12.10 11.57 0.77
C VAL A 48 12.02 12.94 1.45
N LYS A 49 13.15 13.69 1.44
CA LYS A 49 13.15 15.08 1.86
C LYS A 49 12.07 15.79 1.05
N PRO A 50 11.10 16.48 1.70
CA PRO A 50 10.13 17.26 0.96
C PRO A 50 10.86 18.26 0.09
N ALA A 51 10.65 18.18 -1.22
CA ALA A 51 11.20 19.15 -2.14
C ALA A 51 10.58 20.52 -1.84
N THR A 52 11.33 21.37 -1.16
CA THR A 52 10.96 22.77 -0.89
C THR A 52 11.25 23.62 -2.12
N SER A 53 10.82 23.19 -3.28
CA SER A 53 10.88 24.00 -4.48
C SER A 53 9.63 24.87 -4.53
N THR A 54 9.79 26.16 -4.29
CA THR A 54 8.75 27.16 -4.57
C THR A 54 8.48 27.10 -6.08
N PRO A 55 7.33 26.66 -6.54
CA PRO A 55 7.08 26.58 -7.96
C PRO A 55 6.97 27.97 -8.53
N THR A 56 7.75 28.25 -9.56
CA THR A 56 7.61 29.47 -10.37
C THR A 56 6.35 29.27 -11.24
N SER A 57 5.20 29.66 -10.72
CA SER A 57 3.92 29.61 -11.46
C SER A 57 3.64 30.95 -12.14
N ALA A 58 3.09 30.92 -13.36
CA ALA A 58 2.59 32.12 -14.05
C ALA A 58 1.29 32.61 -13.44
N ALA A 59 0.42 31.66 -13.05
CA ALA A 59 -0.88 31.94 -12.45
C ALA A 59 -1.23 30.85 -11.43
N SER A 60 -2.13 31.17 -10.52
CA SER A 60 -2.69 30.18 -9.60
C SER A 60 -4.16 30.52 -9.31
N PHE A 61 -4.97 29.49 -9.11
CA PHE A 61 -6.36 29.62 -8.68
C PHE A 61 -6.73 28.49 -7.72
N ASN A 62 -7.76 28.71 -6.92
CA ASN A 62 -8.25 27.69 -6.01
C ASN A 62 -9.43 26.96 -6.63
N VAL A 63 -9.48 25.65 -6.37
CA VAL A 63 -10.58 24.77 -6.73
C VAL A 63 -11.11 24.14 -5.47
N THR A 64 -12.41 24.30 -5.25
CA THR A 64 -13.12 23.64 -4.14
C THR A 64 -14.01 22.55 -4.69
N LEU A 65 -13.95 21.37 -4.08
CA LEU A 65 -14.72 20.18 -4.46
C LEU A 65 -15.50 19.69 -3.25
N ASN A 66 -16.71 19.19 -3.49
CA ASN A 66 -17.43 18.36 -2.54
C ASN A 66 -17.07 16.86 -2.70
N LYS A 67 -17.58 15.97 -1.83
CA LYS A 67 -17.34 14.52 -1.91
C LYS A 67 -17.69 13.94 -3.28
N LYS A 68 -18.87 14.30 -3.83
CA LYS A 68 -19.33 13.79 -5.12
C LYS A 68 -18.38 14.18 -6.26
N GLN A 69 -17.94 15.43 -6.28
CA GLN A 69 -17.00 15.93 -7.29
C GLN A 69 -15.61 15.31 -7.14
N LEU A 70 -15.11 15.18 -5.89
CA LEU A 70 -13.84 14.52 -5.62
C LEU A 70 -13.85 13.05 -6.05
N ASN A 71 -14.92 12.32 -5.72
CA ASN A 71 -15.08 10.91 -6.09
C ASN A 71 -15.14 10.74 -7.61
N ALA A 72 -15.88 11.59 -8.32
CA ALA A 72 -15.95 11.56 -9.78
C ALA A 72 -14.56 11.82 -10.42
N MET A 73 -13.81 12.79 -9.88
CA MET A 73 -12.47 13.10 -10.35
C MET A 73 -11.50 11.95 -10.06
N ALA A 74 -11.55 11.37 -8.86
CA ALA A 74 -10.72 10.23 -8.49
C ALA A 74 -11.00 9.01 -9.36
N ALA A 75 -12.27 8.69 -9.62
CA ALA A 75 -12.67 7.60 -10.50
C ALA A 75 -12.12 7.79 -11.92
N TYR A 76 -12.23 9.00 -12.48
CA TYR A 76 -11.69 9.31 -13.81
C TYR A 76 -10.17 9.09 -13.91
N TYR A 77 -9.40 9.61 -12.95
CA TYR A 77 -7.94 9.45 -12.96
C TYR A 77 -7.49 8.01 -12.69
N LEU A 78 -8.20 7.30 -11.82
CA LEU A 78 -7.90 5.88 -11.56
C LEU A 78 -8.19 5.02 -12.78
N ASP A 79 -9.28 5.28 -13.49
CA ASP A 79 -9.64 4.56 -14.73
C ASP A 79 -8.56 4.77 -15.82
N GLN A 80 -8.14 6.02 -16.03
CA GLN A 80 -7.05 6.32 -16.96
C GLN A 80 -5.75 5.60 -16.56
N TYR A 81 -5.36 5.67 -15.28
CA TYR A 81 -4.14 5.02 -14.80
C TYR A 81 -4.19 3.49 -14.98
N GLN A 82 -5.33 2.88 -14.72
CA GLN A 82 -5.53 1.44 -14.89
C GLN A 82 -5.45 1.02 -16.36
N THR A 83 -6.01 1.81 -17.24
CA THR A 83 -5.97 1.59 -18.69
C THR A 83 -4.54 1.68 -19.23
N GLU A 84 -3.77 2.68 -18.81
CA GLU A 84 -2.38 2.88 -19.25
C GLU A 84 -1.41 1.86 -18.67
N SER A 85 -1.59 1.47 -17.41
CA SER A 85 -0.65 0.61 -16.69
C SER A 85 -0.70 -0.87 -17.08
N LYS A 86 -1.67 -1.30 -17.89
CA LYS A 86 -1.93 -2.72 -18.25
C LYS A 86 -2.00 -3.66 -17.04
N GLN A 87 -2.22 -3.13 -15.85
CA GLN A 87 -2.33 -3.92 -14.63
C GLN A 87 -3.70 -4.57 -14.57
N LYS A 88 -3.72 -5.87 -14.27
CA LYS A 88 -4.97 -6.65 -14.11
C LYS A 88 -5.60 -6.46 -12.72
N VAL A 89 -5.49 -5.27 -12.17
CA VAL A 89 -6.04 -4.93 -10.84
C VAL A 89 -6.98 -3.76 -11.00
N THR A 90 -8.20 -3.93 -10.55
CA THR A 90 -9.21 -2.87 -10.56
C THR A 90 -9.19 -2.17 -9.21
N TYR A 91 -8.94 -0.89 -9.20
CA TYR A 91 -8.98 -0.05 -8.01
C TYR A 91 -10.16 0.92 -8.08
N GLN A 92 -10.77 1.17 -6.94
CA GLN A 92 -11.79 2.21 -6.75
C GLN A 92 -11.42 2.99 -5.49
N PHE A 93 -11.57 4.30 -5.56
CA PHE A 93 -11.35 5.19 -4.42
C PHE A 93 -12.60 6.02 -4.18
N GLU A 94 -13.07 6.01 -2.95
CA GLU A 94 -14.27 6.71 -2.55
C GLU A 94 -14.06 7.41 -1.20
N VAL A 95 -14.55 8.63 -1.11
CA VAL A 95 -14.58 9.42 0.11
C VAL A 95 -16.03 9.58 0.56
N ASN A 96 -16.32 8.99 1.72
CA ASN A 96 -17.56 9.14 2.47
C ASN A 96 -17.21 9.69 3.86
N ASP A 97 -17.46 8.94 4.92
CA ASP A 97 -17.00 9.27 6.28
C ASP A 97 -15.51 8.94 6.48
N ASP A 98 -15.01 7.99 5.72
CA ASP A 98 -13.60 7.63 5.57
C ASP A 98 -13.23 7.67 4.07
N ALA A 99 -11.95 7.86 3.78
CA ALA A 99 -11.42 7.61 2.44
C ALA A 99 -11.14 6.11 2.31
N VAL A 100 -11.75 5.44 1.35
CA VAL A 100 -11.67 3.99 1.17
C VAL A 100 -11.11 3.67 -0.22
N LEU A 101 -10.01 2.93 -0.26
CA LEU A 101 -9.48 2.34 -1.48
C LEU A 101 -9.89 0.86 -1.50
N THR A 102 -10.70 0.48 -2.46
CA THR A 102 -11.08 -0.91 -2.70
C THR A 102 -10.47 -1.42 -3.99
N GLY A 103 -10.42 -2.72 -4.15
CA GLY A 103 -9.94 -3.31 -5.38
C GLY A 103 -9.92 -4.83 -5.33
N GLN A 104 -9.55 -5.41 -6.46
CA GLN A 104 -9.34 -6.85 -6.60
C GLN A 104 -7.89 -7.11 -7.00
N THR A 105 -7.24 -8.05 -6.33
CA THR A 105 -5.87 -8.49 -6.63
C THR A 105 -5.81 -10.01 -6.63
N LYS A 106 -4.65 -10.56 -6.98
CA LYS A 106 -4.40 -12.00 -6.86
C LYS A 106 -3.51 -12.29 -5.68
N LEU A 107 -3.97 -13.12 -4.76
CA LEU A 107 -3.17 -13.66 -3.67
C LEU A 107 -2.99 -15.16 -3.90
N LEU A 108 -1.75 -15.63 -4.04
CA LEU A 108 -1.42 -17.03 -4.37
C LEU A 108 -2.16 -17.56 -5.61
N GLY A 109 -2.37 -16.69 -6.61
CA GLY A 109 -3.08 -17.04 -7.85
C GLY A 109 -4.60 -16.92 -7.78
N LEU A 110 -5.19 -16.76 -6.59
CA LEU A 110 -6.64 -16.63 -6.40
C LEU A 110 -7.06 -15.15 -6.38
N PRO A 111 -8.17 -14.77 -7.02
CA PRO A 111 -8.68 -13.41 -6.97
C PRO A 111 -9.22 -13.13 -5.56
N VAL A 112 -8.76 -12.02 -4.96
CA VAL A 112 -9.22 -11.58 -3.64
C VAL A 112 -9.57 -10.09 -3.70
N ASN A 113 -10.66 -9.72 -3.05
CA ASN A 113 -11.05 -8.34 -2.87
C ASN A 113 -10.33 -7.77 -1.65
N PHE A 114 -9.94 -6.51 -1.71
CA PHE A 114 -9.38 -5.81 -0.56
C PHE A 114 -10.07 -4.45 -0.36
N GLY A 115 -10.07 -4.00 0.88
CA GLY A 115 -10.54 -2.68 1.28
C GLY A 115 -9.57 -2.04 2.26
N LEU A 116 -9.07 -0.85 1.94
CA LEU A 116 -8.15 -0.08 2.77
C LEU A 116 -8.81 1.23 3.19
N SER A 117 -9.12 1.37 4.48
CA SER A 117 -9.63 2.60 5.07
C SER A 117 -8.48 3.54 5.42
N LEU A 118 -8.60 4.79 5.00
CA LEU A 118 -7.56 5.81 5.05
C LEU A 118 -8.10 7.09 5.70
N THR A 119 -7.26 7.76 6.48
CA THR A 119 -7.54 9.13 6.96
C THR A 119 -6.62 10.10 6.24
N PRO A 120 -7.14 11.03 5.43
CA PRO A 120 -6.34 12.04 4.78
C PRO A 120 -5.95 13.16 5.75
N LYS A 121 -4.78 13.75 5.50
CA LYS A 121 -4.25 14.94 6.17
C LYS A 121 -3.49 15.79 5.18
N VAL A 122 -3.74 17.09 5.18
CA VAL A 122 -2.91 18.06 4.46
C VAL A 122 -1.62 18.30 5.24
N LEU A 123 -0.49 18.22 4.56
CA LEU A 123 0.83 18.55 5.11
C LEU A 123 1.14 20.04 4.86
N ALA A 124 2.02 20.62 5.68
CA ALA A 124 2.41 22.03 5.59
C ALA A 124 2.97 22.44 4.21
N ASN A 125 3.52 21.48 3.45
CA ASN A 125 4.01 21.72 2.09
C ASN A 125 2.91 21.60 1.02
N GLY A 126 1.66 21.34 1.38
CA GLY A 126 0.54 21.17 0.45
C GLY A 126 0.43 19.77 -0.15
N ASN A 127 1.19 18.81 0.32
CA ASN A 127 1.03 17.39 -0.03
C ASN A 127 -0.10 16.76 0.79
N VAL A 128 -0.62 15.64 0.33
CA VAL A 128 -1.64 14.87 1.05
C VAL A 128 -1.01 13.61 1.62
N GLN A 129 -1.19 13.39 2.92
CA GLN A 129 -0.82 12.15 3.60
C GLN A 129 -2.08 11.36 3.95
N LEU A 130 -2.11 10.11 3.56
CA LEU A 130 -3.17 9.16 3.85
C LEU A 130 -2.66 8.19 4.92
N LYS A 131 -3.26 8.20 6.11
CA LYS A 131 -2.93 7.25 7.18
C LYS A 131 -3.84 6.04 7.09
N ALA A 132 -3.27 4.86 6.91
CA ALA A 132 -4.01 3.62 6.86
C ALA A 132 -4.50 3.22 8.27
N LYS A 133 -5.83 3.05 8.40
CA LYS A 133 -6.51 2.62 9.63
C LYS A 133 -6.72 1.12 9.66
N LYS A 134 -7.43 0.59 8.67
CA LYS A 134 -7.83 -0.81 8.57
C LYS A 134 -7.60 -1.32 7.15
N LEU A 135 -7.24 -2.58 7.04
CA LEU A 135 -7.16 -3.31 5.79
C LEU A 135 -7.90 -4.62 5.96
N ALA A 136 -8.81 -4.90 5.04
CA ALA A 136 -9.49 -6.18 4.89
C ALA A 136 -9.12 -6.80 3.55
N VAL A 137 -8.92 -8.12 3.51
CA VAL A 137 -8.70 -8.90 2.29
C VAL A 137 -9.67 -10.09 2.34
N GLY A 138 -10.73 -10.02 1.56
CA GLY A 138 -11.88 -10.89 1.74
C GLY A 138 -12.47 -10.67 3.13
N GLU A 139 -12.67 -11.75 3.89
CA GLU A 139 -13.16 -11.70 5.28
C GLU A 139 -12.04 -11.57 6.32
N LEU A 140 -10.78 -11.58 5.89
CA LEU A 140 -9.62 -11.55 6.77
C LEU A 140 -9.14 -10.13 7.06
N SER A 141 -8.92 -9.82 8.33
CA SER A 141 -8.20 -8.62 8.74
C SER A 141 -6.70 -8.89 8.72
N ILE A 142 -6.00 -8.29 7.76
CA ILE A 142 -4.55 -8.47 7.62
C ILE A 142 -3.82 -7.25 8.20
N PRO A 143 -2.67 -7.44 8.88
CA PRO A 143 -1.88 -6.32 9.37
C PRO A 143 -1.49 -5.37 8.22
N VAL A 144 -1.90 -4.09 8.33
CA VAL A 144 -1.62 -3.05 7.33
C VAL A 144 -0.13 -3.00 6.95
N LYS A 145 0.76 -3.12 7.95
CA LYS A 145 2.22 -3.11 7.72
C LYS A 145 2.69 -4.22 6.79
N ALA A 146 2.14 -5.42 6.92
CA ALA A 146 2.53 -6.57 6.08
C ALA A 146 2.20 -6.30 4.62
N VAL A 147 0.99 -5.80 4.34
CA VAL A 147 0.57 -5.49 2.98
C VAL A 147 1.33 -4.30 2.41
N MET A 148 1.53 -3.24 3.19
CA MET A 148 2.34 -2.09 2.74
C MET A 148 3.77 -2.49 2.42
N SER A 149 4.40 -3.39 3.21
CA SER A 149 5.73 -3.93 2.91
C SER A 149 5.74 -4.72 1.61
N TYR A 150 4.72 -5.56 1.40
CA TYR A 150 4.56 -6.33 0.17
C TYR A 150 4.41 -5.41 -1.05
N ILE A 151 3.54 -4.39 -0.97
CA ILE A 151 3.36 -3.41 -2.05
C ILE A 151 4.68 -2.71 -2.36
N LYS A 152 5.39 -2.23 -1.34
CA LYS A 152 6.67 -1.52 -1.52
C LYS A 152 7.75 -2.40 -2.16
N ALA A 153 7.74 -3.71 -1.89
CA ALA A 153 8.72 -4.66 -2.42
C ALA A 153 8.40 -5.16 -3.84
N GLN A 154 7.12 -5.27 -4.19
CA GLN A 154 6.68 -5.91 -5.43
C GLN A 154 6.25 -4.93 -6.53
N TYR A 155 5.91 -3.68 -6.18
CA TYR A 155 5.35 -2.73 -7.12
C TYR A 155 6.22 -1.47 -7.23
N ASN A 156 6.49 -1.05 -8.47
CA ASN A 156 7.10 0.24 -8.74
C ASN A 156 6.04 1.33 -8.59
N LEU A 157 6.04 2.00 -7.44
CA LEU A 157 5.12 3.10 -7.21
C LEU A 157 5.52 4.33 -8.03
N PRO A 158 4.55 5.15 -8.48
CA PRO A 158 4.83 6.42 -9.13
C PRO A 158 5.72 7.31 -8.25
N LYS A 159 6.61 8.09 -8.87
CA LYS A 159 7.57 8.97 -8.15
C LYS A 159 6.91 10.02 -7.23
N TRP A 160 5.62 10.26 -7.41
CA TRP A 160 4.81 11.16 -6.59
C TRP A 160 4.10 10.44 -5.42
N VAL A 161 4.28 9.12 -5.26
CA VAL A 161 3.74 8.33 -4.14
C VAL A 161 4.88 7.83 -3.26
N ASP A 162 4.88 8.22 -2.00
CA ASP A 162 5.77 7.66 -0.97
C ASP A 162 5.01 6.79 0.02
N LEU A 163 5.50 5.58 0.25
CA LEU A 163 4.91 4.59 1.13
C LEU A 163 5.79 4.38 2.37
N ASN A 164 5.32 4.87 3.53
CA ASN A 164 5.99 4.67 4.81
C ASN A 164 5.33 3.55 5.61
N VAL A 165 5.94 2.37 5.59
CA VAL A 165 5.43 1.17 6.28
C VAL A 165 5.42 1.32 7.80
N LYS A 166 6.44 1.97 8.39
CA LYS A 166 6.55 2.15 9.85
C LYS A 166 5.40 2.99 10.39
N GLN A 167 5.09 4.08 9.72
CA GLN A 167 4.04 5.02 10.08
C GLN A 167 2.66 4.62 9.54
N LYS A 168 2.59 3.62 8.66
CA LYS A 168 1.38 3.21 7.92
C LYS A 168 0.78 4.39 7.14
N THR A 169 1.63 5.16 6.45
CA THR A 169 1.20 6.33 5.68
C THR A 169 1.58 6.22 4.22
N ILE A 170 0.73 6.75 3.37
CA ILE A 170 0.94 6.96 1.95
C ILE A 170 0.96 8.47 1.75
N THR A 171 2.07 9.02 1.30
CA THR A 171 2.17 10.46 1.01
C THR A 171 2.11 10.68 -0.49
N MET A 172 1.18 11.51 -0.91
CA MET A 172 1.02 11.95 -2.30
C MET A 172 1.73 13.30 -2.45
N ASP A 173 2.86 13.31 -3.18
CA ASP A 173 3.59 14.53 -3.50
C ASP A 173 2.92 15.24 -4.67
N LEU A 174 2.03 16.17 -4.37
CA LEU A 174 1.25 16.91 -5.36
C LEU A 174 2.10 17.86 -6.20
N HIS A 175 3.33 18.19 -5.77
CA HIS A 175 4.28 18.96 -6.58
C HIS A 175 4.87 18.15 -7.72
N ARG A 176 5.03 16.83 -7.49
CA ARG A 176 5.52 15.89 -8.50
C ARG A 176 4.39 15.29 -9.33
N PHE A 177 3.18 15.31 -8.82
CA PHE A 177 1.98 14.95 -9.58
C PHE A 177 1.67 16.09 -10.56
N ARG A 178 1.97 15.88 -11.84
CA ARG A 178 1.81 16.88 -12.88
C ARG A 178 0.94 16.32 -14.00
N THR A 179 -0.06 17.11 -14.37
CA THR A 179 -0.89 16.83 -15.55
C THR A 179 -0.70 18.00 -16.52
N ASN A 180 -0.08 17.75 -17.66
CA ASN A 180 0.23 18.77 -18.66
C ASN A 180 0.99 19.99 -18.09
N GLY A 181 1.91 19.75 -17.15
CA GLY A 181 2.71 20.78 -16.49
C GLY A 181 2.04 21.49 -15.31
N VAL A 182 0.73 21.33 -15.15
CA VAL A 182 -0.02 21.89 -14.01
C VAL A 182 0.36 21.15 -12.74
N GLN A 183 0.55 21.91 -11.64
CA GLN A 183 0.85 21.38 -10.31
C GLN A 183 -0.29 21.68 -9.35
N TYR A 184 -0.35 20.92 -8.28
CA TYR A 184 -1.41 21.01 -7.28
C TYR A 184 -0.83 21.13 -5.87
N ARG A 185 -1.58 21.82 -4.99
CA ARG A 185 -1.34 21.85 -3.55
C ARG A 185 -2.67 21.69 -2.83
N ALA A 186 -2.77 20.78 -1.90
CA ALA A 186 -3.89 20.70 -1.01
C ALA A 186 -3.82 21.86 0.00
N GLN A 187 -4.93 22.51 0.27
CA GLN A 187 -5.09 23.55 1.25
C GLN A 187 -5.97 23.09 2.41
N GLN A 188 -7.09 22.46 2.12
CA GLN A 188 -8.01 21.92 3.11
C GLN A 188 -8.58 20.58 2.68
N ILE A 189 -8.77 19.70 3.64
CA ILE A 189 -9.50 18.42 3.50
C ILE A 189 -10.40 18.29 4.72
N ASP A 190 -11.71 18.46 4.51
CA ASP A 190 -12.75 18.20 5.48
C ASP A 190 -13.72 17.19 4.90
N MET A 191 -13.89 16.06 5.57
CA MET A 191 -14.77 14.97 5.15
C MET A 191 -16.16 15.03 5.83
N SER A 192 -16.44 16.03 6.65
CA SER A 192 -17.74 16.19 7.30
C SER A 192 -18.83 16.64 6.30
N GLY A 193 -20.06 16.25 6.55
CA GLY A 193 -21.21 16.62 5.70
C GLY A 193 -20.98 16.26 4.23
N ASP A 194 -21.20 17.22 3.34
CA ASP A 194 -20.97 17.07 1.89
C ASP A 194 -19.48 17.08 1.50
N GLY A 195 -18.58 17.35 2.47
CA GLY A 195 -17.15 17.47 2.28
C GLY A 195 -16.72 18.83 1.71
N HIS A 196 -15.54 19.27 2.14
CA HIS A 196 -14.89 20.47 1.62
C HIS A 196 -13.42 20.16 1.34
N PHE A 197 -13.07 20.12 0.05
CA PHE A 197 -11.73 19.78 -0.41
C PHE A 197 -11.20 20.93 -1.24
N GLU A 198 -10.24 21.69 -0.71
CA GLU A 198 -9.66 22.84 -1.38
C GLU A 198 -8.25 22.55 -1.87
N PHE A 199 -8.03 22.81 -3.16
CA PHE A 199 -6.75 22.66 -3.83
C PHE A 199 -6.35 23.95 -4.53
N LYS A 200 -5.09 24.33 -4.41
CA LYS A 200 -4.48 25.38 -5.22
C LYS A 200 -3.88 24.75 -6.47
N VAL A 201 -4.29 25.24 -7.62
CA VAL A 201 -3.80 24.84 -8.94
C VAL A 201 -2.76 25.88 -9.38
N LEU A 202 -1.59 25.39 -9.80
CA LEU A 202 -0.45 26.20 -10.20
C LEU A 202 -0.17 25.97 -11.68
N VAL A 203 -0.37 26.99 -12.49
CA VAL A 203 -0.14 26.93 -13.94
C VAL A 203 1.30 27.34 -14.24
N PRO A 204 2.07 26.53 -14.98
CA PRO A 204 3.45 26.86 -15.34
C PRO A 204 3.52 28.06 -16.26
N LYS A 205 4.65 28.78 -16.24
CA LYS A 205 4.94 29.78 -17.25
C LYS A 205 5.13 29.08 -18.60
N THR A 206 4.52 29.63 -19.65
CA THR A 206 4.81 29.20 -21.01
C THR A 206 6.27 29.52 -21.30
N LYS A 207 7.03 28.55 -21.81
CA LYS A 207 8.35 28.86 -22.36
C LYS A 207 8.14 29.65 -23.64
N SER A 208 8.48 30.95 -23.61
CA SER A 208 8.66 31.76 -24.82
C SER A 208 9.89 31.30 -25.55
#